data_4a29ba4260c2b384435f95d7d3604310
#
_entry.id   4a29ba4260c2b384435f95d7d3604310
#
_cell.length_a   1.000
_cell.length_b   1.000
_cell.length_c   1.000
_cell.angle_alpha   90.00
_cell.angle_beta   90.00
_cell.angle_gamma   90.00
#
_symmetry.space_group_name_H-M   'P 1'
#
loop_
_entity.id
_entity.type
_entity.pdbx_description
1 polymer ?
#
loop_
_entity_poly.entity_id
_entity_poly.type
_entity_poly.pdbx_seq_one_letter_code
_entity_poly.pdbx_strand_id
1 'polypeptide(L)'
;MNRWRIPQWLEKEICARDVACVYCGITFGSAPDRGSQPSWEHIINDARIITRENIARCCRACNSSKGTKLLTDWLGSAYCLRRGISAGSVANVVKRALEHQPLAILD
;
A
#
# COMPACT_ATOMS: atom_id res chain seq x y z
N MET A 1 -2.72 -1.59 20.71
CA MET A 1 -3.40 -1.42 19.41
C MET A 1 -2.84 -0.21 18.70
N ASN A 2 -2.65 -0.30 17.39
CA ASN A 2 -2.15 0.83 16.61
C ASN A 2 -3.25 1.87 16.40
N ARG A 3 -2.86 3.05 15.93
CA ARG A 3 -3.79 4.17 15.75
C ARG A 3 -4.89 3.90 14.71
N TRP A 4 -4.67 2.90 13.84
CA TRP A 4 -5.63 2.57 12.79
C TRP A 4 -6.65 1.54 13.23
N ARG A 5 -6.56 1.07 14.47
CA ARG A 5 -7.45 0.06 15.05
C ARG A 5 -7.39 -1.28 14.31
N ILE A 6 -6.24 -1.59 13.74
CA ILE A 6 -6.03 -2.88 13.10
C ILE A 6 -5.90 -3.94 14.20
N PRO A 7 -6.75 -4.99 14.20
CA PRO A 7 -6.65 -6.03 15.23
C PRO A 7 -5.31 -6.74 15.16
N GLN A 8 -4.82 -7.19 16.30
CA GLN A 8 -3.51 -7.84 16.38
C GLN A 8 -3.41 -9.06 15.46
N TRP A 9 -4.48 -9.84 15.36
CA TRP A 9 -4.47 -11.02 14.49
C TRP A 9 -4.28 -10.62 13.02
N LEU A 10 -4.87 -9.52 12.61
CA LEU A 10 -4.72 -9.02 11.25
C LEU A 10 -3.34 -8.44 11.01
N GLU A 11 -2.78 -7.72 12.00
CA GLU A 11 -1.40 -7.26 11.91
C GLU A 11 -0.45 -8.43 11.66
N LYS A 12 -0.61 -9.51 12.40
CA LYS A 12 0.25 -10.70 12.25
C LYS A 12 0.10 -11.32 10.86
N GLU A 13 -1.13 -11.44 10.40
CA GLU A 13 -1.41 -12.01 9.08
C GLU A 13 -0.74 -11.18 7.98
N ILE A 14 -0.89 -9.86 8.06
CA ILE A 14 -0.34 -8.97 7.05
C ILE A 14 1.18 -8.91 7.11
N CYS A 15 1.76 -8.90 8.31
CA CYS A 15 3.21 -8.93 8.44
C CYS A 15 3.82 -10.20 7.84
N ALA A 16 3.12 -11.33 7.95
CA ALA A 16 3.57 -12.58 7.35
C ALA A 16 3.44 -12.55 5.82
N ARG A 17 2.44 -11.86 5.31
CA ARG A 17 2.21 -11.74 3.87
C ARG A 17 3.14 -10.71 3.21
N ASP A 18 3.24 -9.53 3.82
CA ASP A 18 3.92 -8.37 3.23
C ASP A 18 5.30 -8.20 3.86
N VAL A 19 6.29 -8.94 3.35
CA VAL A 19 7.67 -8.87 3.84
C VAL A 19 8.49 -7.81 3.11
N ALA A 20 7.89 -7.19 2.09
CA ALA A 20 8.47 -6.11 1.29
C ALA A 20 7.36 -5.14 0.96
N CYS A 21 7.74 -3.93 0.53
CA CYS A 21 6.76 -2.90 0.17
C CYS A 21 5.83 -3.42 -0.93
N VAL A 22 4.52 -3.33 -0.71
CA VAL A 22 3.53 -3.82 -1.67
C VAL A 22 3.52 -3.01 -2.96
N TYR A 23 4.11 -1.81 -2.96
CA TYR A 23 4.15 -0.96 -4.15
C TYR A 23 5.48 -1.07 -4.90
N CYS A 24 6.60 -0.74 -4.27
CA CYS A 24 7.90 -0.70 -4.94
C CYS A 24 8.73 -1.97 -4.76
N GLY A 25 8.33 -2.86 -3.86
CA GLY A 25 9.02 -4.13 -3.67
C GLY A 25 10.30 -4.07 -2.84
N ILE A 26 10.66 -2.90 -2.29
CA ILE A 26 11.87 -2.82 -1.48
C ILE A 26 11.72 -3.67 -0.22
N THR A 27 12.78 -4.38 0.15
CA THR A 27 12.82 -5.11 1.42
C THR A 27 12.87 -4.10 2.55
N PHE A 28 11.96 -4.25 3.52
CA PHE A 28 11.87 -3.30 4.62
C PHE A 28 13.19 -3.22 5.39
N GLY A 29 13.63 -1.97 5.64
CA GLY A 29 14.86 -1.73 6.39
C GLY A 29 16.13 -2.02 5.62
N SER A 30 16.06 -2.30 4.33
CA SER A 30 17.24 -2.65 3.52
C SER A 30 18.14 -1.46 3.23
N ALA A 31 17.60 -0.25 3.26
CA ALA A 31 18.39 0.96 3.10
C ALA A 31 18.56 1.65 4.45
N PRO A 32 19.64 2.43 4.63
CA PRO A 32 19.88 3.11 5.91
C PRO A 32 18.90 4.24 6.20
N ASP A 33 18.19 4.72 5.20
CA ASP A 33 17.25 5.83 5.40
C ASP A 33 15.92 5.35 5.96
N ARG A 34 15.13 6.30 6.44
CA ARG A 34 13.83 5.99 7.03
C ARG A 34 12.79 5.62 6.00
N GLY A 35 13.02 5.96 4.74
CA GLY A 35 12.08 5.72 3.67
C GLY A 35 11.80 4.25 3.41
N SER A 36 12.78 3.37 3.70
CA SER A 36 12.62 1.92 3.49
C SER A 36 11.92 1.22 4.65
N GLN A 37 11.65 1.91 5.75
CA GLN A 37 10.99 1.31 6.90
C GLN A 37 9.51 1.02 6.60
N PRO A 38 8.95 -0.04 7.18
CA PRO A 38 7.56 -0.38 6.93
C PRO A 38 6.59 0.59 7.58
N SER A 39 5.44 0.75 6.95
CA SER A 39 4.33 1.52 7.50
C SER A 39 3.02 0.82 7.14
N TRP A 40 1.99 1.09 7.94
CA TRP A 40 0.65 0.59 7.65
C TRP A 40 0.02 1.42 6.54
N GLU A 41 -0.66 0.75 5.63
CA GLU A 41 -1.24 1.36 4.45
C GLU A 41 -2.70 0.92 4.30
N HIS A 42 -3.54 1.88 3.95
CA HIS A 42 -4.88 1.62 3.44
C HIS A 42 -4.80 1.79 1.92
N ILE A 43 -4.87 0.69 1.18
CA ILE A 43 -4.74 0.75 -0.29
C ILE A 43 -5.81 1.68 -0.86
N ILE A 44 -7.07 1.45 -0.45
CA ILE A 44 -8.13 2.43 -0.66
C ILE A 44 -8.10 3.35 0.55
N ASN A 45 -7.94 4.64 0.31
CA ASN A 45 -7.71 5.61 1.39
C ASN A 45 -8.98 5.89 2.20
N ASP A 46 -9.43 4.87 2.89
CA ASP A 46 -10.59 4.95 3.80
C ASP A 46 -10.24 4.15 5.05
N ALA A 47 -9.99 4.87 6.15
CA ALA A 47 -9.55 4.26 7.40
C ALA A 47 -10.59 3.32 8.02
N ARG A 48 -11.83 3.34 7.52
CA ARG A 48 -12.88 2.45 8.00
C ARG A 48 -12.76 1.05 7.39
N ILE A 49 -12.03 0.90 6.29
CA ILE A 49 -11.90 -0.39 5.61
C ILE A 49 -10.69 -1.13 6.19
N ILE A 50 -10.97 -1.92 7.23
CA ILE A 50 -9.94 -2.65 7.98
C ILE A 50 -10.09 -4.13 7.64
N THR A 51 -9.67 -4.50 6.45
CA THR A 51 -9.75 -5.87 5.95
C THR A 51 -8.40 -6.29 5.39
N ARG A 52 -8.18 -7.61 5.26
CA ARG A 52 -6.93 -8.10 4.69
C ARG A 52 -6.74 -7.68 3.24
N GLU A 53 -7.82 -7.37 2.55
CA GLU A 53 -7.78 -6.90 1.16
C GLU A 53 -7.35 -5.44 1.05
N ASN A 54 -7.52 -4.67 2.10
CA ASN A 54 -7.24 -3.22 2.06
C ASN A 54 -6.06 -2.80 2.92
N ILE A 55 -5.78 -3.51 4.01
CA ILE A 55 -4.66 -3.19 4.87
C ILE A 55 -3.42 -3.90 4.33
N ALA A 56 -2.33 -3.14 4.21
CA ALA A 56 -1.08 -3.66 3.67
C ALA A 56 0.09 -2.96 4.35
N ARG A 57 1.30 -3.39 4.02
CA ARG A 57 2.52 -2.73 4.48
C ARG A 57 3.26 -2.20 3.26
N CYS A 58 3.62 -0.94 3.33
CA CYS A 58 4.44 -0.32 2.30
C CYS A 58 5.57 0.46 2.96
N CYS A 59 6.60 0.80 2.19
CA CYS A 59 7.68 1.59 2.75
C CYS A 59 7.18 3.02 2.99
N ARG A 60 7.84 3.69 3.93
CA ARG A 60 7.43 5.05 4.31
C ARG A 60 7.50 6.02 3.15
N ALA A 61 8.47 5.82 2.24
CA ALA A 61 8.61 6.68 1.07
C ALA A 61 7.38 6.59 0.16
N CYS A 62 6.92 5.36 -0.13
CA CYS A 62 5.71 5.18 -0.94
C CYS A 62 4.47 5.71 -0.23
N ASN A 63 4.37 5.47 1.06
CA ASN A 63 3.23 5.94 1.86
C ASN A 63 3.13 7.47 1.82
N SER A 64 4.25 8.16 2.04
CA SER A 64 4.29 9.61 2.00
C SER A 64 3.95 10.15 0.61
N SER A 65 4.46 9.50 -0.42
CA SER A 65 4.20 9.93 -1.80
C SER A 65 2.73 9.77 -2.17
N LYS A 66 2.14 8.63 -1.80
CA LYS A 66 0.74 8.36 -2.12
C LYS A 66 -0.19 9.29 -1.34
N GLY A 67 0.07 9.48 -0.05
CA GLY A 67 -0.76 10.35 0.79
C GLY A 67 -2.22 10.00 0.66
N THR A 68 -3.05 10.99 0.33
CA THR A 68 -4.49 10.82 0.19
C THR A 68 -4.94 10.63 -1.26
N LYS A 69 -3.99 10.45 -2.18
CA LYS A 69 -4.31 10.29 -3.60
C LYS A 69 -5.03 8.98 -3.86
N LEU A 70 -5.89 8.97 -4.86
CA LEU A 70 -6.47 7.73 -5.34
C LEU A 70 -5.36 6.84 -5.89
N LEU A 71 -5.50 5.54 -5.69
CA LEU A 71 -4.47 4.59 -6.12
C LEU A 71 -4.15 4.73 -7.61
N THR A 72 -5.18 4.79 -8.46
CA THR A 72 -4.98 4.91 -9.90
C THR A 72 -4.28 6.21 -10.29
N ASP A 73 -4.63 7.31 -9.63
CA ASP A 73 -3.99 8.59 -9.90
C ASP A 73 -2.52 8.56 -9.47
N TRP A 74 -2.24 7.99 -8.31
CA TRP A 74 -0.88 7.91 -7.81
C TRP A 74 0.00 7.04 -8.69
N LEU A 75 -0.53 5.92 -9.20
CA LEU A 75 0.23 5.05 -10.09
C LEU A 75 0.68 5.76 -11.37
N GLY A 76 -0.03 6.81 -11.78
CA GLY A 76 0.38 7.64 -12.91
C GLY A 76 1.31 8.78 -12.53
N SER A 77 1.70 8.90 -11.27
CA SER A 77 2.53 10.00 -10.80
C SER A 77 3.98 9.87 -11.27
N ALA A 78 4.70 11.00 -11.26
CA ALA A 78 6.12 11.01 -11.59
C ALA A 78 6.92 10.11 -10.63
N TYR A 79 6.54 10.08 -9.36
CA TYR A 79 7.17 9.21 -8.38
C TYR A 79 7.10 7.74 -8.81
N CYS A 80 5.92 7.27 -9.16
CA CYS A 80 5.74 5.88 -9.58
C CYS A 80 6.44 5.58 -10.90
N LEU A 81 6.37 6.50 -11.86
CA LEU A 81 7.02 6.31 -13.15
C LEU A 81 8.53 6.18 -13.00
N ARG A 82 9.14 7.03 -12.17
CA ARG A 82 10.59 6.96 -11.94
C ARG A 82 11.03 5.68 -11.25
N ARG A 83 10.19 5.10 -10.43
CA ARG A 83 10.53 3.91 -9.64
C ARG A 83 10.05 2.61 -10.27
N GLY A 84 9.46 2.68 -11.44
CA GLY A 84 8.94 1.50 -12.11
C GLY A 84 7.74 0.87 -11.41
N ILE A 85 7.00 1.65 -10.65
CA ILE A 85 5.80 1.19 -9.97
C ILE A 85 4.62 1.30 -10.93
N SER A 86 3.98 0.18 -11.21
CA SER A 86 2.86 0.13 -12.14
C SER A 86 1.83 -0.89 -11.67
N ALA A 87 0.68 -0.89 -12.31
CA ALA A 87 -0.37 -1.89 -12.03
C ALA A 87 0.16 -3.31 -12.21
N GLY A 88 1.14 -3.50 -13.08
CA GLY A 88 1.71 -4.82 -13.33
C GLY A 88 2.82 -5.22 -12.36
N SER A 89 3.46 -4.26 -11.69
CA SER A 89 4.60 -4.53 -10.83
C SER A 89 4.28 -4.63 -9.34
N VAL A 90 3.12 -4.13 -8.93
CA VAL A 90 2.74 -4.12 -7.52
C VAL A 90 2.40 -5.52 -7.02
N ALA A 91 2.39 -5.70 -5.69
CA ALA A 91 2.03 -6.98 -5.08
C ALA A 91 0.59 -7.36 -5.39
N ASN A 92 0.29 -8.66 -5.26
CA ASN A 92 -1.03 -9.20 -5.59
C ASN A 92 -2.18 -8.51 -4.84
N VAL A 93 -1.98 -8.15 -3.58
CA VAL A 93 -3.02 -7.47 -2.81
C VAL A 93 -3.40 -6.14 -3.45
N VAL A 94 -2.43 -5.42 -4.02
CA VAL A 94 -2.70 -4.17 -4.72
C VAL A 94 -3.35 -4.44 -6.07
N LYS A 95 -2.92 -5.47 -6.79
CA LYS A 95 -3.55 -5.85 -8.07
C LYS A 95 -5.02 -6.16 -7.87
N ARG A 96 -5.35 -6.89 -6.80
CA ARG A 96 -6.74 -7.20 -6.49
C ARG A 96 -7.54 -5.97 -6.14
N ALA A 97 -6.94 -5.03 -5.42
CA ALA A 97 -7.60 -3.78 -5.10
C ALA A 97 -7.93 -3.00 -6.38
N LEU A 98 -7.02 -3.00 -7.34
CA LEU A 98 -7.26 -2.35 -8.63
C LEU A 98 -8.41 -3.01 -9.39
N GLU A 99 -8.49 -4.34 -9.36
CA GLU A 99 -9.56 -5.08 -10.03
C GLU A 99 -10.93 -4.80 -9.41
N HIS A 100 -10.97 -4.64 -8.09
CA HIS A 100 -12.21 -4.47 -7.34
C HIS A 100 -12.49 -3.03 -6.98
N GLN A 101 -11.67 -2.11 -7.45
CA GLN A 101 -11.88 -0.70 -7.16
C GLN A 101 -13.19 -0.27 -7.80
N PRO A 102 -14.10 0.32 -7.03
CA PRO A 102 -15.36 0.77 -7.60
C PRO A 102 -15.09 1.71 -8.75
N LEU A 103 -15.78 1.48 -9.84
CA LEU A 103 -15.77 2.43 -10.93
C LEU A 103 -16.69 3.57 -10.55
N ALA A 104 -16.22 4.39 -9.64
CA ALA A 104 -17.03 5.48 -9.08
C ALA A 104 -17.61 6.38 -10.16
N ILE A 105 -16.97 6.33 -11.28
CA ILE A 105 -17.38 7.10 -12.44
C ILE A 105 -18.62 6.57 -13.11
N LEU A 106 -19.10 5.42 -12.70
CA LEU A 106 -20.27 4.81 -13.32
C LEU A 106 -21.58 5.38 -12.82
N ASP A 107 -21.50 6.33 -11.98
CA ASP A 107 -22.71 7.00 -11.50
C ASP A 107 -23.39 7.79 -12.57
#